data_f74d756685187ab56cf80c903149c628
#
_entry.id   f74d756685187ab56cf80c903149c628
#
_cell.length_a   1.000
_cell.length_b   1.000
_cell.length_c   1.000
_cell.angle_alpha   90.00
_cell.angle_beta   90.00
_cell.angle_gamma   90.00
#
_symmetry.space_group_name_H-M   'P 1'
#
loop_
_entity.id
_entity.type
_entity.pdbx_description
1 polymer ?
#
loop_
_entity_poly.entity_id
_entity_poly.type
_entity_poly.pdbx_seq_one_letter_code
_entity_poly.pdbx_strand_id
1 'polypeptide(L)'
;MKKVTMNLPEIKDYRLTEGLNQLKTNLAFCGKDIKVITMTSSVPNEGKSSVSFDLSKTMAEGGKKILMVDADLRKSVLAAKYHIQGIDKGLSHYLTGQAEIEDIIYETETEGFYLTVAGPLSPDPTSLLDSEQFQKFIDKVRDDYDYVIIDAPPLGVVIDAVIIGKYCDGAVLVIEQG
;
A
#
# COMPACT_ATOMS: atom_id res chain seq x y z
N MET A 1 -11.20 -15.60 0.03
CA MET A 1 -10.82 -14.18 -0.08
C MET A 1 -11.87 -13.48 -0.93
N LYS A 2 -12.32 -12.30 -0.53
CA LYS A 2 -13.31 -11.53 -1.30
C LYS A 2 -12.61 -10.86 -2.49
N LYS A 3 -13.36 -10.71 -3.60
CA LYS A 3 -12.87 -10.01 -4.78
C LYS A 3 -13.42 -8.58 -4.83
N VAL A 4 -12.57 -7.67 -5.29
CA VAL A 4 -12.97 -6.28 -5.59
C VAL A 4 -12.87 -6.05 -7.09
N THR A 5 -13.75 -5.17 -7.58
CA THR A 5 -13.66 -4.64 -8.94
C THR A 5 -13.21 -3.18 -8.88
N MET A 6 -12.44 -2.75 -9.86
CA MET A 6 -11.91 -1.40 -9.88
C MET A 6 -11.74 -0.90 -11.32
N ASN A 7 -11.78 0.41 -11.47
CA ASN A 7 -11.48 1.02 -12.77
C ASN A 7 -9.97 1.23 -12.87
N LEU A 8 -9.32 0.38 -13.66
CA LEU A 8 -7.88 0.44 -13.88
C LEU A 8 -7.60 1.27 -15.14
N PRO A 9 -7.07 2.50 -15.01
CA PRO A 9 -6.60 3.22 -16.18
C PRO A 9 -5.42 2.46 -16.79
N GLU A 10 -5.42 2.30 -18.11
CA GLU A 10 -4.23 1.84 -18.83
C GLU A 10 -3.12 2.87 -18.68
N ILE A 11 -1.93 2.42 -18.26
CA ILE A 11 -0.73 3.26 -18.27
C ILE A 11 -0.29 3.39 -19.73
N LYS A 12 -0.65 4.49 -20.38
CA LYS A 12 -0.27 4.79 -21.77
C LYS A 12 1.04 5.56 -21.90
N ASP A 13 1.55 6.09 -20.79
CA ASP A 13 2.80 6.85 -20.77
C ASP A 13 4.00 5.90 -20.69
N TYR A 14 4.78 5.85 -21.78
CA TYR A 14 5.99 5.05 -21.86
C TYR A 14 7.02 5.42 -20.78
N ARG A 15 7.16 6.72 -20.44
CA ARG A 15 8.12 7.16 -19.42
C ARG A 15 7.74 6.64 -18.04
N LEU A 16 6.45 6.65 -17.72
CA LEU A 16 5.94 6.10 -16.46
C LEU A 16 6.18 4.60 -16.39
N THR A 17 5.87 3.87 -17.47
CA THR A 17 6.11 2.43 -17.56
C THR A 17 7.57 2.08 -17.36
N GLU A 18 8.50 2.78 -18.03
CA GLU A 18 9.94 2.58 -17.87
C GLU A 18 10.41 2.91 -16.45
N GLY A 19 9.92 4.01 -15.86
CA GLY A 19 10.23 4.39 -14.49
C GLY A 19 9.80 3.34 -13.47
N LEU A 20 8.59 2.77 -13.64
CA LEU A 20 8.07 1.70 -12.78
C LEU A 20 8.89 0.41 -12.93
N ASN A 21 9.26 0.04 -14.16
CA ASN A 21 10.13 -1.12 -14.40
C ASN A 21 11.53 -0.94 -13.81
N GLN A 22 12.07 0.26 -13.88
CA GLN A 22 13.36 0.59 -13.25
C GLN A 22 13.25 0.52 -11.72
N LEU A 23 12.20 1.09 -11.12
CA LEU A 23 11.97 1.02 -9.68
C LEU A 23 11.80 -0.42 -9.21
N LYS A 24 10.98 -1.23 -9.90
CA LYS A 24 10.81 -2.66 -9.64
C LYS A 24 12.15 -3.39 -9.66
N THR A 25 12.99 -3.13 -10.66
CA THR A 25 14.31 -3.74 -10.80
C THR A 25 15.23 -3.34 -9.66
N ASN A 26 15.27 -2.06 -9.32
CA ASN A 26 16.08 -1.55 -8.21
C ASN A 26 15.66 -2.18 -6.87
N LEU A 27 14.37 -2.32 -6.60
CA LEU A 27 13.88 -3.00 -5.41
C LEU A 27 14.31 -4.47 -5.35
N ALA A 28 14.30 -5.18 -6.47
CA ALA A 28 14.78 -6.56 -6.54
C ALA A 28 16.28 -6.68 -6.24
N PHE A 29 17.08 -5.66 -6.54
CA PHE A 29 18.51 -5.60 -6.22
C PHE A 29 18.82 -5.19 -4.78
N CYS A 30 17.86 -4.64 -4.03
CA CYS A 30 18.07 -4.27 -2.63
C CYS A 30 18.28 -5.47 -1.70
N GLY A 31 17.93 -6.68 -2.14
CA GLY A 31 18.10 -7.91 -1.38
C GLY A 31 16.81 -8.71 -1.21
N LYS A 32 16.96 -10.01 -1.00
CA LYS A 32 15.81 -10.95 -0.87
C LYS A 32 14.99 -10.73 0.41
N ASP A 33 15.59 -10.09 1.40
CA ASP A 33 14.96 -9.84 2.71
C ASP A 33 14.16 -8.54 2.72
N ILE A 34 14.27 -7.72 1.68
CA ILE A 34 13.51 -6.49 1.52
C ILE A 34 12.13 -6.82 0.92
N LYS A 35 11.14 -6.97 1.77
CA LYS A 35 9.77 -7.35 1.38
C LYS A 35 8.75 -6.28 1.69
N VAL A 36 8.82 -5.66 2.88
CA VAL A 36 7.85 -4.65 3.33
C VAL A 36 8.42 -3.26 3.09
N ILE A 37 7.79 -2.52 2.21
CA ILE A 37 8.28 -1.22 1.73
C ILE A 37 7.19 -0.17 1.96
N THR A 38 7.54 0.89 2.72
CA THR A 38 6.65 2.04 2.84
C THR A 38 6.89 3.04 1.72
N MET A 39 5.80 3.53 1.16
CA MET A 39 5.77 4.61 0.16
C MET A 39 5.26 5.87 0.85
N THR A 40 6.05 6.93 0.84
CA THR A 40 5.65 8.23 1.39
C THR A 40 6.06 9.35 0.46
N SER A 41 5.65 10.57 0.76
CA SER A 41 6.02 11.78 0.03
C SER A 41 6.39 12.91 1.00
N SER A 42 7.02 13.96 0.50
CA SER A 42 7.34 15.13 1.33
C SER A 42 6.09 15.92 1.67
N VAL A 43 5.23 16.16 0.68
CA VAL A 43 3.99 16.92 0.79
C VAL A 43 2.81 16.16 0.13
N PRO A 44 1.55 16.57 0.40
CA PRO A 44 0.40 16.02 -0.28
C PRO A 44 0.45 16.24 -1.80
N ASN A 45 -0.19 15.34 -2.55
CA ASN A 45 -0.41 15.41 -4.00
C ASN A 45 0.84 15.22 -4.88
N GLU A 46 1.92 14.67 -4.37
CA GLU A 46 3.11 14.27 -5.16
C GLU A 46 2.95 12.95 -5.94
N GLY A 47 1.74 12.42 -6.04
CA GLY A 47 1.46 11.20 -6.79
C GLY A 47 1.78 9.90 -6.07
N LYS A 48 2.14 9.94 -4.79
CA LYS A 48 2.53 8.80 -3.96
C LYS A 48 1.61 7.57 -4.11
N SER A 49 0.30 7.74 -3.87
CA SER A 49 -0.67 6.63 -3.96
C SER A 49 -0.82 6.07 -5.38
N SER A 50 -0.63 6.92 -6.40
CA SER A 50 -0.61 6.46 -7.79
C SER A 50 0.62 5.59 -8.07
N VAL A 51 1.80 6.06 -7.67
CA VAL A 51 3.05 5.31 -7.84
C VAL A 51 3.00 4.00 -7.06
N SER A 52 2.48 4.00 -5.82
CA SER A 52 2.30 2.80 -4.99
C SER A 52 1.40 1.77 -5.69
N PHE A 53 0.29 2.23 -6.25
CA PHE A 53 -0.68 1.38 -6.94
C PHE A 53 -0.10 0.81 -8.24
N ASP A 54 0.45 1.69 -9.10
CA ASP A 54 0.98 1.31 -10.41
C ASP A 54 2.20 0.39 -10.26
N LEU A 55 3.07 0.65 -9.26
CA LEU A 55 4.19 -0.24 -8.93
C LEU A 55 3.69 -1.63 -8.50
N SER A 56 2.71 -1.68 -7.59
CA SER A 56 2.15 -2.95 -7.10
C SER A 56 1.55 -3.78 -8.23
N LYS A 57 0.77 -3.13 -9.11
CA LYS A 57 0.20 -3.76 -10.30
C LYS A 57 1.30 -4.26 -11.25
N THR A 58 2.29 -3.43 -11.57
CA THR A 58 3.41 -3.80 -12.47
C THR A 58 4.22 -4.97 -11.92
N MET A 59 4.42 -5.04 -10.62
CA MET A 59 5.13 -6.17 -9.97
C MET A 59 4.29 -7.45 -10.04
N ALA A 60 2.97 -7.35 -9.84
CA ALA A 60 2.07 -8.50 -9.93
C ALA A 60 1.96 -9.03 -11.37
N GLU A 61 1.84 -8.16 -12.37
CA GLU A 61 1.90 -8.53 -13.80
C GLU A 61 3.24 -9.20 -14.17
N GLY A 62 4.30 -8.91 -13.43
CA GLY A 62 5.60 -9.59 -13.50
C GLY A 62 5.67 -10.94 -12.75
N GLY A 63 4.53 -11.48 -12.28
CA GLY A 63 4.43 -12.80 -11.65
C GLY A 63 4.74 -12.82 -10.15
N LYS A 64 4.76 -11.66 -9.46
CA LYS A 64 4.93 -11.57 -8.02
C LYS A 64 3.58 -11.53 -7.30
N LYS A 65 3.56 -12.06 -6.08
CA LYS A 65 2.41 -11.96 -5.18
C LYS A 65 2.55 -10.72 -4.31
N ILE A 66 1.77 -9.69 -4.60
CA ILE A 66 1.89 -8.35 -4.01
C ILE A 66 0.66 -8.02 -3.18
N LEU A 67 0.88 -7.50 -1.97
CA LEU A 67 -0.15 -6.83 -1.20
C LEU A 67 0.14 -5.33 -1.16
N MET A 68 -0.79 -4.53 -1.66
CA MET A 68 -0.79 -3.08 -1.40
C MET A 68 -1.67 -2.79 -0.18
N VAL A 69 -1.16 -2.01 0.75
CA VAL A 69 -1.86 -1.59 1.96
C VAL A 69 -2.00 -0.07 1.96
N ASP A 70 -3.22 0.41 1.94
CA ASP A 70 -3.51 1.82 2.17
C ASP A 70 -3.54 2.09 3.68
N ALA A 71 -2.48 2.72 4.17
CA ALA A 71 -2.30 3.07 5.58
C ALA A 71 -2.52 4.56 5.87
N ASP A 72 -3.09 5.32 4.92
CA ASP A 72 -3.54 6.68 5.19
C ASP A 72 -4.90 6.68 5.90
N LEU A 73 -4.88 6.42 7.20
CA LEU A 73 -6.10 6.38 8.05
C LEU A 73 -6.69 7.76 8.33
N ARG A 74 -6.06 8.84 7.78
CA ARG A 74 -6.52 10.24 7.95
C ARG A 74 -7.29 10.75 6.75
N LYS A 75 -6.83 10.43 5.55
CA LYS A 75 -7.38 10.97 4.31
C LYS A 75 -7.11 10.05 3.12
N SER A 76 -7.49 8.79 3.25
CA SER A 76 -7.41 7.88 2.10
C SER A 76 -8.26 8.37 0.93
N VAL A 77 -7.67 8.36 -0.25
CA VAL A 77 -8.34 8.67 -1.52
C VAL A 77 -8.35 7.48 -2.47
N LEU A 78 -7.70 6.38 -2.11
CA LEU A 78 -7.43 5.26 -3.00
C LEU A 78 -8.71 4.62 -3.53
N ALA A 79 -9.64 4.27 -2.62
CA ALA A 79 -10.89 3.61 -2.99
C ALA A 79 -11.75 4.47 -3.92
N ALA A 80 -11.83 5.78 -3.65
CA ALA A 80 -12.55 6.72 -4.50
C ALA A 80 -11.87 6.93 -5.85
N LYS A 81 -10.55 7.08 -5.86
CA LYS A 81 -9.75 7.32 -7.07
C LYS A 81 -9.87 6.20 -8.09
N TYR A 82 -9.83 4.96 -7.64
CA TYR A 82 -9.90 3.77 -8.51
C TYR A 82 -11.30 3.16 -8.58
N HIS A 83 -12.32 3.84 -8.03
CA HIS A 83 -13.72 3.38 -8.01
C HIS A 83 -13.83 1.93 -7.52
N ILE A 84 -13.14 1.60 -6.43
CA ILE A 84 -13.07 0.24 -5.90
C ILE A 84 -14.43 -0.14 -5.30
N GLN A 85 -15.00 -1.23 -5.78
CA GLN A 85 -16.29 -1.77 -5.32
C GLN A 85 -16.12 -3.15 -4.68
N GLY A 86 -17.03 -3.50 -3.78
CA GLY A 86 -17.00 -4.79 -3.08
C GLY A 86 -16.21 -4.74 -1.77
N ILE A 87 -15.85 -3.54 -1.28
CA ILE A 87 -15.19 -3.34 0.00
C ILE A 87 -16.23 -3.34 1.12
N ASP A 88 -16.02 -4.19 2.13
CA ASP A 88 -16.82 -4.18 3.36
C ASP A 88 -16.01 -3.59 4.53
N LYS A 89 -14.76 -4.00 4.66
CA LYS A 89 -13.90 -3.67 5.79
C LYS A 89 -12.51 -3.23 5.30
N GLY A 90 -11.78 -2.49 6.12
CA GLY A 90 -10.42 -2.03 5.83
C GLY A 90 -9.52 -2.13 7.04
N LEU A 91 -8.29 -1.63 6.90
CA LEU A 91 -7.23 -1.71 7.89
C LEU A 91 -7.67 -1.20 9.28
N SER A 92 -8.38 -0.07 9.35
CA SER A 92 -8.87 0.49 10.61
C SER A 92 -9.83 -0.43 11.35
N HIS A 93 -10.65 -1.23 10.65
CA HIS A 93 -11.50 -2.24 11.29
C HIS A 93 -10.67 -3.35 11.96
N TYR A 94 -9.62 -3.82 11.28
CA TYR A 94 -8.73 -4.83 11.85
C TYR A 94 -7.97 -4.28 13.05
N LEU A 95 -7.41 -3.09 12.95
CA LEU A 95 -6.63 -2.45 14.02
C LEU A 95 -7.46 -2.16 15.27
N THR A 96 -8.77 -2.00 15.12
CA THR A 96 -9.71 -1.80 16.23
C THR A 96 -10.40 -3.09 16.71
N GLY A 97 -9.99 -4.26 16.19
CA GLY A 97 -10.56 -5.56 16.57
C GLY A 97 -11.97 -5.84 16.03
N GLN A 98 -12.41 -5.12 14.98
CA GLN A 98 -13.72 -5.28 14.36
C GLN A 98 -13.70 -6.19 13.11
N ALA A 99 -12.52 -6.70 12.75
CA ALA A 99 -12.31 -7.57 11.60
C ALA A 99 -11.13 -8.50 11.83
N GLU A 100 -11.18 -9.66 11.19
CA GLU A 100 -10.02 -10.53 11.05
C GLU A 100 -9.20 -10.10 9.81
N ILE A 101 -7.95 -10.58 9.71
CA ILE A 101 -7.05 -10.20 8.62
C ILE A 101 -7.60 -10.63 7.24
N GLU A 102 -8.28 -11.77 7.19
CA GLU A 102 -8.88 -12.31 5.98
C GLU A 102 -10.09 -11.48 5.48
N ASP A 103 -10.69 -10.68 6.36
CA ASP A 103 -11.83 -9.81 6.04
C ASP A 103 -11.41 -8.53 5.33
N ILE A 104 -10.14 -8.12 5.47
CA ILE A 104 -9.62 -6.83 4.98
C ILE A 104 -8.70 -6.94 3.78
N ILE A 105 -8.32 -8.17 3.39
CA ILE A 105 -7.50 -8.41 2.21
C ILE A 105 -8.39 -8.86 1.05
N TYR A 106 -8.30 -8.13 -0.05
CA TYR A 106 -9.10 -8.35 -1.24
C TYR A 106 -8.22 -8.77 -2.42
N GLU A 107 -8.71 -9.75 -3.18
CA GLU A 107 -8.14 -10.10 -4.48
C GLU A 107 -8.64 -9.11 -5.54
N THR A 108 -7.74 -8.60 -6.37
CA THR A 108 -8.09 -7.70 -7.46
C THR A 108 -8.30 -8.48 -8.77
N GLU A 109 -8.68 -7.77 -9.85
CA GLU A 109 -8.80 -8.36 -11.19
C GLU A 109 -7.43 -8.70 -11.81
N THR A 110 -6.33 -8.13 -11.29
CA THR A 110 -4.96 -8.45 -11.71
C THR A 110 -4.45 -9.63 -10.88
N GLU A 111 -4.12 -10.73 -11.54
CA GLU A 111 -3.57 -11.91 -10.87
C GLU A 111 -2.32 -11.57 -10.06
N GLY A 112 -2.25 -12.07 -8.82
CA GLY A 112 -1.14 -11.79 -7.91
C GLY A 112 -1.20 -10.43 -7.21
N PHE A 113 -2.15 -9.56 -7.55
CA PHE A 113 -2.33 -8.27 -6.90
C PHE A 113 -3.46 -8.30 -5.88
N TYR A 114 -3.11 -8.03 -4.63
CA TYR A 114 -4.03 -7.97 -3.49
C TYR A 114 -4.02 -6.58 -2.88
N LEU A 115 -5.12 -6.20 -2.25
CA LEU A 115 -5.32 -4.86 -1.72
C LEU A 115 -5.96 -4.90 -0.33
N THR A 116 -5.46 -4.06 0.57
CA THR A 116 -6.12 -3.66 1.82
C THR A 116 -6.35 -2.15 1.78
N VAL A 117 -7.61 -1.72 1.90
CA VAL A 117 -7.97 -0.30 1.97
C VAL A 117 -7.90 0.22 3.40
N ALA A 118 -7.78 1.53 3.59
CA ALA A 118 -7.68 2.16 4.91
C ALA A 118 -8.92 1.87 5.80
N GLY A 119 -10.11 1.86 5.22
CA GLY A 119 -11.36 1.75 5.98
C GLY A 119 -11.83 3.11 6.51
N PRO A 120 -12.74 3.13 7.51
CA PRO A 120 -13.21 4.36 8.11
C PRO A 120 -12.07 5.19 8.73
N LEU A 121 -12.25 6.52 8.70
CA LEU A 121 -11.31 7.44 9.32
C LEU A 121 -11.21 7.17 10.83
N SER A 122 -10.00 7.19 11.35
CA SER A 122 -9.75 7.04 12.78
C SER A 122 -9.57 8.42 13.44
N PRO A 123 -10.06 8.61 14.67
CA PRO A 123 -9.74 9.81 15.45
C PRO A 123 -8.29 9.81 15.97
N ASP A 124 -7.66 8.64 16.09
CA ASP A 124 -6.27 8.48 16.51
C ASP A 124 -5.51 7.47 15.62
N PRO A 125 -5.18 7.87 14.39
CA PRO A 125 -4.45 7.00 13.44
C PRO A 125 -3.07 6.61 13.95
N THR A 126 -2.37 7.53 14.59
CA THR A 126 -1.01 7.33 15.10
C THR A 126 -0.93 6.16 16.07
N SER A 127 -1.82 6.13 17.09
CA SER A 127 -1.86 5.03 18.06
C SER A 127 -2.23 3.70 17.41
N LEU A 128 -3.12 3.68 16.44
CA LEU A 128 -3.47 2.46 15.71
C LEU A 128 -2.27 1.89 14.92
N LEU A 129 -1.52 2.76 14.26
CA LEU A 129 -0.34 2.38 13.46
C LEU A 129 0.87 2.01 14.35
N ASP A 130 0.94 2.51 15.59
CA ASP A 130 2.00 2.14 16.56
C ASP A 130 1.59 0.96 17.46
N SER A 131 0.51 0.26 17.15
CA SER A 131 -0.04 -0.82 17.97
C SER A 131 0.62 -2.18 17.68
N GLU A 132 0.56 -3.09 18.67
CA GLU A 132 0.92 -4.51 18.47
C GLU A 132 0.06 -5.17 17.38
N GLN A 133 -1.17 -4.71 17.18
CA GLN A 133 -2.07 -5.25 16.18
C GLN A 133 -1.55 -4.93 14.77
N PHE A 134 -1.02 -3.72 14.54
CA PHE A 134 -0.38 -3.37 13.28
C PHE A 134 0.90 -4.19 13.06
N GLN A 135 1.72 -4.40 14.10
CA GLN A 135 2.89 -5.27 14.01
C GLN A 135 2.50 -6.69 13.60
N LYS A 136 1.50 -7.29 14.26
CA LYS A 136 1.00 -8.64 13.93
C LYS A 136 0.50 -8.74 12.49
N PHE A 137 -0.17 -7.68 12.00
CA PHE A 137 -0.58 -7.59 10.60
C PHE A 137 0.63 -7.66 9.66
N ILE A 138 1.64 -6.81 9.90
CA ILE A 138 2.84 -6.77 9.06
C ILE A 138 3.60 -8.09 9.09
N ASP A 139 3.79 -8.69 10.27
CA ASP A 139 4.49 -9.98 10.40
C ASP A 139 3.77 -11.07 9.61
N LYS A 140 2.43 -11.13 9.69
CA LYS A 140 1.63 -12.10 8.96
C LYS A 140 1.71 -11.91 7.45
N VAL A 141 1.54 -10.69 6.94
CA VAL A 141 1.54 -10.44 5.49
C VAL A 141 2.94 -10.53 4.88
N ARG A 142 4.00 -10.28 5.65
CA ARG A 142 5.39 -10.49 5.23
C ARG A 142 5.67 -11.92 4.78
N ASP A 143 5.08 -12.89 5.47
CA ASP A 143 5.27 -14.31 5.17
C ASP A 143 4.44 -14.77 3.96
N ASP A 144 3.26 -14.17 3.79
CA ASP A 144 2.28 -14.60 2.79
C ASP A 144 2.49 -14.00 1.39
N TYR A 145 3.30 -12.91 1.27
CA TYR A 145 3.49 -12.16 0.02
C TYR A 145 4.97 -12.02 -0.34
N ASP A 146 5.25 -11.87 -1.65
CA ASP A 146 6.61 -11.56 -2.13
C ASP A 146 7.02 -10.13 -1.75
N TYR A 147 6.07 -9.19 -1.89
CA TYR A 147 6.22 -7.81 -1.45
C TYR A 147 4.93 -7.27 -0.83
N VAL A 148 5.11 -6.40 0.16
CA VAL A 148 4.04 -5.61 0.77
C VAL A 148 4.38 -4.14 0.57
N ILE A 149 3.56 -3.43 -0.18
CA ILE A 149 3.72 -2.00 -0.47
C ILE A 149 2.74 -1.22 0.40
N ILE A 150 3.25 -0.41 1.32
CA ILE A 150 2.43 0.34 2.27
C ILE A 150 2.37 1.80 1.84
N ASP A 151 1.21 2.25 1.40
CA ASP A 151 0.97 3.65 1.07
C ASP A 151 0.69 4.44 2.34
N ALA A 152 1.68 5.22 2.79
CA ALA A 152 1.65 5.99 4.03
C ALA A 152 1.34 7.48 3.77
N PRO A 153 0.83 8.25 4.75
CA PRO A 153 0.65 9.69 4.61
C PRO A 153 1.96 10.43 4.31
N PRO A 154 1.89 11.68 3.79
CA PRO A 154 3.08 12.50 3.55
C PRO A 154 3.89 12.74 4.84
N LEU A 155 5.20 12.51 4.76
CA LEU A 155 6.13 12.62 5.89
C LEU A 155 6.22 14.03 6.46
N GLY A 156 6.10 15.05 5.60
CA GLY A 156 6.17 16.46 6.01
C GLY A 156 4.90 16.97 6.72
N VAL A 157 3.83 16.15 6.79
CA VAL A 157 2.55 16.57 7.39
C VAL A 157 2.30 15.86 8.72
N VAL A 158 2.56 14.55 8.79
CA VAL A 158 2.29 13.71 9.97
C VAL A 158 3.39 12.69 10.19
N ILE A 159 3.52 12.23 11.44
CA ILE A 159 4.54 11.26 11.84
C ILE A 159 4.24 9.82 11.42
N ASP A 160 3.04 9.56 10.95
CA ASP A 160 2.54 8.20 10.68
C ASP A 160 3.46 7.38 9.75
N ALA A 161 4.04 8.03 8.72
CA ALA A 161 4.99 7.36 7.82
C ALA A 161 6.27 6.88 8.55
N VAL A 162 6.75 7.62 9.56
CA VAL A 162 7.90 7.21 10.38
C VAL A 162 7.53 6.01 11.25
N ILE A 163 6.34 6.03 11.84
CA ILE A 163 5.84 4.93 12.67
C ILE A 163 5.68 3.65 11.86
N ILE A 164 5.05 3.74 10.68
CA ILE A 164 4.93 2.62 9.74
C ILE A 164 6.32 2.10 9.35
N GLY A 165 7.27 3.01 9.11
CA GLY A 165 8.65 2.68 8.74
C GLY A 165 9.40 1.80 9.73
N LYS A 166 9.02 1.82 11.03
CA LYS A 166 9.60 0.93 12.05
C LYS A 166 9.40 -0.56 11.74
N TYR A 167 8.33 -0.89 11.03
CA TYR A 167 7.93 -2.26 10.69
C TYR A 167 8.34 -2.66 9.27
N CYS A 168 8.93 -1.73 8.51
CA CYS A 168 9.30 -1.91 7.11
C CYS A 168 10.78 -2.22 6.95
N ASP A 169 11.13 -2.87 5.84
CA ASP A 169 12.51 -3.17 5.46
C ASP A 169 13.14 -2.02 4.68
N GLY A 170 12.32 -1.16 4.10
CA GLY A 170 12.75 -0.01 3.33
C GLY A 170 11.67 1.03 3.13
N ALA A 171 12.06 2.18 2.62
CA ALA A 171 11.15 3.27 2.29
C ALA A 171 11.47 3.85 0.91
N VAL A 172 10.43 4.24 0.19
CA VAL A 172 10.52 5.00 -1.06
C VAL A 172 9.90 6.36 -0.83
N LEU A 173 10.68 7.41 -1.07
CA LEU A 173 10.19 8.79 -1.04
C LEU A 173 9.81 9.21 -2.46
N VAL A 174 8.52 9.49 -2.65
CA VAL A 174 7.99 10.03 -3.90
C VAL A 174 8.03 11.55 -3.83
N ILE A 175 8.66 12.17 -4.82
CA ILE A 175 8.74 13.63 -4.95
C ILE A 175 8.32 14.05 -6.35
N GLU A 176 7.55 15.12 -6.44
CA GLU A 176 7.23 15.75 -7.73
C GLU A 176 8.37 16.68 -8.12
N GLN A 177 8.88 16.50 -9.33
CA GLN A 177 9.85 17.41 -9.91
C GLN A 177 9.11 18.64 -10.46
N GLY A 178 9.39 19.81 -9.89
CA GLY A 178 8.85 21.10 -10.32
C GLY A 178 9.36 21.58 -11.67
#